data_41ac3301aadc85a1f0b7c03736345416
#
_entry.id   41ac3301aadc85a1f0b7c03736345416
#
_cell.length_a   1.000
_cell.length_b   1.000
_cell.length_c   1.000
_cell.angle_alpha   90.00
_cell.angle_beta   90.00
_cell.angle_gamma   90.00
#
_symmetry.space_group_name_H-M   'P 1'
#
loop_
_entity.id
_entity.type
_entity.pdbx_description
1 polymer ?
#
loop_
_entity_poly.entity_id
_entity_poly.type
_entity_poly.pdbx_seq_one_letter_code
_entity_poly.pdbx_strand_id
1 'polypeptide(L)'
;MAIMINLDVVMAKQKKGLTELAGEVDITLANLSILKNNKAKAVRFSTLNAICKALNCQPGDILEYVESTEEMEDTIYGTEEN
;
A
#
# COMPACT_ATOMS: atom_id res chain seq x y z
N MET A 1 6.90 15.30 3.41
CA MET A 1 6.10 14.40 4.24
C MET A 1 5.18 13.57 3.39
N ALA A 2 5.07 12.33 3.71
CA ALA A 2 4.32 11.43 2.85
C ALA A 2 3.89 10.20 3.61
N ILE A 3 2.81 9.62 3.11
CA ILE A 3 2.38 8.31 3.56
C ILE A 3 3.02 7.28 2.65
N MET A 4 3.75 6.37 3.24
CA MET A 4 4.39 5.28 2.52
C MET A 4 3.55 4.04 2.65
N ILE A 5 3.47 3.28 1.58
CA ILE A 5 2.73 2.02 1.59
C ILE A 5 3.75 0.90 1.62
N ASN A 6 3.76 0.15 2.72
CA ASN A 6 4.72 -0.92 2.95
C ASN A 6 4.11 -2.28 2.70
N LEU A 7 3.17 -2.35 1.78
CA LEU A 7 2.50 -3.61 1.48
C LEU A 7 3.47 -4.66 0.99
N ASP A 8 4.44 -4.25 0.18
CA ASP A 8 5.43 -5.19 -0.34
C ASP A 8 6.24 -5.84 0.79
N VAL A 9 6.55 -5.08 1.83
CA VAL A 9 7.29 -5.61 2.96
C VAL A 9 6.48 -6.67 3.70
N VAL A 10 5.22 -6.37 3.97
CA VAL A 10 4.36 -7.32 4.69
C VAL A 10 4.13 -8.57 3.86
N MET A 11 3.90 -8.40 2.56
CA MET A 11 3.72 -9.55 1.67
C MET A 11 4.95 -10.42 1.66
N ALA A 12 6.13 -9.81 1.60
CA ALA A 12 7.37 -10.56 1.57
C ALA A 12 7.59 -11.32 2.87
N LYS A 13 7.30 -10.69 3.99
CA LYS A 13 7.45 -11.34 5.29
C LYS A 13 6.58 -12.58 5.41
N GLN A 14 5.41 -12.54 4.80
CA GLN A 14 4.47 -13.65 4.88
C GLN A 14 4.56 -14.55 3.66
N LYS A 15 5.45 -14.24 2.74
CA LYS A 15 5.66 -15.03 1.54
C LYS A 15 4.38 -15.16 0.73
N LYS A 16 3.58 -14.10 0.70
CA LYS A 16 2.34 -14.09 -0.04
C LYS A 16 2.55 -13.38 -1.36
N GLY A 17 2.16 -14.04 -2.45
CA GLY A 17 2.33 -13.48 -3.77
C GLY A 17 1.23 -12.51 -4.14
N LEU A 18 1.50 -11.71 -5.17
CA LEU A 18 0.57 -10.67 -5.60
C LEU A 18 -0.75 -11.27 -6.11
N THR A 19 -0.65 -12.29 -6.94
CA THR A 19 -1.84 -12.93 -7.50
C THR A 19 -2.69 -13.57 -6.40
N GLU A 20 -2.02 -14.20 -5.46
CA GLU A 20 -2.70 -14.84 -4.35
C GLU A 20 -3.46 -13.82 -3.51
N LEU A 21 -2.80 -12.72 -3.18
CA LEU A 21 -3.43 -11.70 -2.36
C LEU A 21 -4.56 -11.03 -3.10
N ALA A 22 -4.39 -10.77 -4.40
CA ALA A 22 -5.45 -10.13 -5.21
C ALA A 22 -6.71 -10.97 -5.17
N GLY A 23 -6.58 -12.29 -5.25
CA GLY A 23 -7.73 -13.16 -5.17
C GLY A 23 -8.40 -13.14 -3.82
N GLU A 24 -7.61 -12.99 -2.77
CA GLU A 24 -8.16 -12.99 -1.41
C GLU A 24 -8.88 -11.71 -1.06
N VAL A 25 -8.44 -10.58 -1.61
CA VAL A 25 -9.06 -9.31 -1.27
C VAL A 25 -9.98 -8.79 -2.35
N ASP A 26 -10.21 -9.56 -3.39
CA ASP A 26 -11.15 -9.22 -4.45
C ASP A 26 -10.82 -7.87 -5.08
N ILE A 27 -9.57 -7.69 -5.42
CA ILE A 27 -9.08 -6.49 -6.08
C ILE A 27 -8.34 -6.93 -7.33
N THR A 28 -8.36 -6.10 -8.36
CA THR A 28 -7.65 -6.49 -9.58
C THR A 28 -6.15 -6.53 -9.34
N LEU A 29 -5.48 -7.37 -10.09
CA LEU A 29 -4.04 -7.49 -9.99
C LEU A 29 -3.36 -6.16 -10.26
N ALA A 30 -3.87 -5.43 -11.25
CA ALA A 30 -3.31 -4.13 -11.60
C ALA A 30 -3.42 -3.14 -10.44
N ASN A 31 -4.59 -3.10 -9.79
CA ASN A 31 -4.79 -2.17 -8.68
C ASN A 31 -3.95 -2.55 -7.47
N LEU A 32 -3.82 -3.83 -7.21
CA LEU A 32 -2.99 -4.28 -6.11
C LEU A 32 -1.52 -3.98 -6.37
N SER A 33 -1.09 -4.11 -7.63
CA SER A 33 0.27 -3.77 -8.00
C SER A 33 0.57 -2.30 -7.77
N ILE A 34 -0.40 -1.44 -8.06
CA ILE A 34 -0.24 0.00 -7.80
C ILE A 34 -0.03 0.25 -6.32
N LEU A 35 -0.81 -0.42 -5.47
CA LEU A 35 -0.64 -0.29 -4.02
C LEU A 35 0.72 -0.83 -3.59
N LYS A 36 1.08 -2.01 -4.07
CA LYS A 36 2.32 -2.65 -3.66
C LYS A 36 3.54 -1.81 -4.01
N ASN A 37 3.48 -1.11 -5.14
CA ASN A 37 4.61 -0.30 -5.60
C ASN A 37 4.58 1.12 -5.07
N ASN A 38 3.74 1.37 -4.08
CA ASN A 38 3.66 2.67 -3.41
C ASN A 38 3.28 3.79 -4.37
N LYS A 39 2.43 3.48 -5.33
CA LYS A 39 2.01 4.47 -6.33
C LYS A 39 0.55 4.88 -6.19
N ALA A 40 -0.16 4.29 -5.24
CA ALA A 40 -1.55 4.62 -5.04
C ALA A 40 -1.66 5.97 -4.36
N LYS A 41 -2.65 6.73 -4.77
CA LYS A 41 -2.92 8.03 -4.14
C LYS A 41 -4.04 7.94 -3.12
N ALA A 42 -4.73 6.83 -3.10
CA ALA A 42 -5.82 6.62 -2.16
C ALA A 42 -6.04 5.12 -2.02
N VAL A 43 -6.59 4.73 -0.89
CA VAL A 43 -7.02 3.36 -0.67
C VAL A 43 -8.31 3.43 0.15
N ARG A 44 -9.29 2.64 -0.27
CA ARG A 44 -10.54 2.60 0.46
C ARG A 44 -10.34 1.84 1.76
N PHE A 45 -11.06 2.25 2.78
CA PHE A 45 -11.01 1.52 4.05
C PHE A 45 -11.44 0.07 3.88
N SER A 46 -12.42 -0.18 3.00
CA SER A 46 -12.85 -1.56 2.76
C SER A 46 -11.71 -2.40 2.19
N THR A 47 -10.94 -1.83 1.27
CA THR A 47 -9.80 -2.53 0.69
C THR A 47 -8.72 -2.75 1.75
N LEU A 48 -8.42 -1.71 2.51
CA LEU A 48 -7.42 -1.80 3.57
C LEU A 48 -7.81 -2.85 4.60
N ASN A 49 -9.09 -2.87 4.95
CA ASN A 49 -9.62 -3.84 5.90
C ASN A 49 -9.41 -5.27 5.39
N ALA A 50 -9.72 -5.50 4.12
CA ALA A 50 -9.57 -6.82 3.52
C ALA A 50 -8.10 -7.25 3.47
N ILE A 51 -7.22 -6.31 3.16
CA ILE A 51 -5.79 -6.61 3.12
C ILE A 51 -5.29 -6.96 4.51
N CYS A 52 -5.68 -6.20 5.51
CA CYS A 52 -5.26 -6.48 6.89
C CYS A 52 -5.74 -7.86 7.33
N LYS A 53 -6.96 -8.22 6.96
CA LYS A 53 -7.48 -9.53 7.30
C LYS A 53 -6.70 -10.64 6.59
N ALA A 54 -6.45 -10.46 5.31
CA ALA A 54 -5.75 -11.47 4.51
C ALA A 54 -4.32 -11.66 4.97
N LEU A 55 -3.67 -10.59 5.39
CA LEU A 55 -2.27 -10.65 5.81
C LEU A 55 -2.12 -10.72 7.33
N ASN A 56 -3.23 -10.74 8.04
CA ASN A 56 -3.24 -10.80 9.51
C ASN A 56 -2.32 -9.73 10.08
N CYS A 57 -2.54 -8.50 9.69
CA CYS A 57 -1.72 -7.39 10.12
C CYS A 57 -2.60 -6.19 10.42
N GLN A 58 -1.98 -5.14 10.91
CA GLN A 58 -2.65 -3.90 11.26
C GLN A 58 -2.41 -2.85 10.19
N PRO A 59 -3.30 -1.85 10.07
CA PRO A 59 -3.06 -0.78 9.09
C PRO A 59 -1.70 -0.11 9.26
N GLY A 60 -1.23 0.00 10.49
CA GLY A 60 0.08 0.61 10.75
C GLY A 60 1.23 -0.21 10.24
N ASP A 61 1.01 -1.48 9.90
CA ASP A 61 2.04 -2.28 9.27
C ASP A 61 2.13 -1.99 7.78
N ILE A 62 1.04 -1.49 7.20
CA ILE A 62 0.93 -1.24 5.76
C ILE A 62 1.18 0.22 5.43
N LEU A 63 0.69 1.12 6.27
CA LEU A 63 0.78 2.55 6.03
C LEU A 63 1.69 3.18 7.06
N GLU A 64 2.56 4.06 6.60
CA GLU A 64 3.52 4.70 7.48
C GLU A 64 3.65 6.16 7.08
N TYR A 65 3.62 7.05 8.07
CA TYR A 65 3.92 8.44 7.80
C TYR A 65 5.41 8.65 7.91
N VAL A 66 5.98 9.24 6.89
CA VAL A 66 7.41 9.49 6.83
C VAL A 66 7.64 10.97 6.65
N GLU A 67 8.50 11.53 7.47
CA GLU A 67 8.92 12.91 7.28
C GLU A 67 9.60 12.98 5.93
N SER A 68 9.07 13.82 5.06
CA SER A 68 9.53 13.80 3.69
C SER A 68 10.93 14.34 3.56
N THR A 69 11.64 13.80 2.61
CA THR A 69 12.83 14.41 2.10
C THR A 69 12.44 15.13 0.83
N GLU A 70 13.32 15.97 0.34
CA GLU A 70 13.03 16.69 -0.88
C GLU A 70 12.81 15.73 -2.03
N GLU A 71 13.55 14.65 -2.06
CA GLU A 71 13.38 13.71 -3.14
C GLU A 71 11.99 13.14 -3.17
N MET A 72 11.45 12.83 -2.02
CA MET A 72 10.13 12.28 -1.96
C MET A 72 9.10 13.28 -2.40
N GLU A 73 9.29 14.51 -2.03
CA GLU A 73 8.34 15.54 -2.41
C GLU A 73 8.36 15.78 -3.89
N ASP A 74 9.52 15.67 -4.48
CA ASP A 74 9.63 15.88 -5.90
C ASP A 74 8.81 14.88 -6.68
N THR A 75 8.70 13.71 -6.16
CA THR A 75 7.98 12.72 -6.86
C THR A 75 6.53 12.96 -6.80
N ILE A 76 6.18 13.86 -6.09
CA ILE A 76 4.94 13.89 -5.87
C ILE A 76 4.17 14.84 -6.40
N TYR A 77 4.19 14.85 -6.62
CA TYR A 77 3.32 15.50 -6.87
C TYR A 77 2.47 15.78 -6.14
N GLY A 78 2.88 15.85 -5.64
CA GLY A 78 2.34 16.06 -5.01
C GLY A 78 1.55 16.43 -4.62
N THR A 79 1.70 16.69 -4.68
CA THR A 79 1.12 17.01 -4.38
C THR A 79 0.02 17.11 -4.27
N GLU A 80 -0.08 17.04 -4.36
CA GLU A 80 -0.97 17.10 -4.43
C GLU A 80 -1.95 16.84 -3.95
N GLU A 81 -1.89 16.87 -3.69
CA GLU A 81 -2.65 16.55 -3.34
C GLU A 81 -3.48 16.26 -2.80
N ASN A 82 -3.40 16.31 -2.51
CA ASN A 82 -3.99 15.88 -1.95
C ASN A 82 -4.40 15.70 -1.73
#